data_f54c9622c425a4efa7b05682e111f084
#
_entry.id   f54c9622c425a4efa7b05682e111f084
#
_cell.length_a   1.000
_cell.length_b   1.000
_cell.length_c   1.000
_cell.angle_alpha   90.00
_cell.angle_beta   90.00
_cell.angle_gamma   90.00
#
_symmetry.space_group_name_H-M   'P 1'
#
loop_
_entity.id
_entity.type
_entity.pdbx_description
1 polymer ?
#
loop_
_entity_poly.entity_id
_entity_poly.type
_entity_poly.pdbx_seq_one_letter_code
_entity_poly.pdbx_strand_id
1 'polypeptide(L)'
;MLIGVAGMVGTGKTTLSRALAARFGLQMALESVDADNPWLESFYGGPDEMRAYALHLQLHFLATRFASMRRMRGLGGSWVLDRTWYEDAEIFARGLFEQGYMTSDEWTLYRRLYGELLHSPAARPPRLLIYLYGPLDVIAKRIATRGRPSEKEVAAEYWRSLHEQYERWIAHFRHCPVLAIDVRDYDLVADGSAVDEISARVRQQLEGELPQTELWPAVSRRVAFA
;
A
#
# COMPACT_ATOMS: atom_id res chain seq x y z
N MET A 1 -4.55 -18.57 -1.32
CA MET A 1 -3.44 -17.73 -1.86
C MET A 1 -3.73 -16.27 -1.55
N LEU A 2 -2.70 -15.45 -1.31
CA LEU A 2 -2.85 -14.02 -1.05
C LEU A 2 -1.92 -13.23 -1.98
N ILE A 3 -2.45 -12.23 -2.67
CA ILE A 3 -1.71 -11.28 -3.50
C ILE A 3 -1.93 -9.89 -2.91
N GLY A 4 -0.88 -9.12 -2.71
CA GLY A 4 -0.96 -7.72 -2.30
C GLY A 4 -0.78 -6.78 -3.48
N VAL A 5 -1.51 -5.69 -3.54
CA VAL A 5 -1.29 -4.59 -4.49
C VAL A 5 -0.97 -3.34 -3.70
N ALA A 6 0.25 -2.85 -3.85
CA ALA A 6 0.79 -1.69 -3.14
C ALA A 6 1.16 -0.56 -4.11
N GLY A 7 1.31 0.63 -3.56
CA GLY A 7 1.71 1.82 -4.30
C GLY A 7 1.02 3.09 -3.82
N MET A 8 1.55 4.23 -4.20
CA MET A 8 1.04 5.54 -3.79
C MET A 8 -0.43 5.77 -4.22
N VAL A 9 -1.09 6.70 -3.59
CA VAL A 9 -2.38 7.24 -4.06
C VAL A 9 -2.26 7.62 -5.54
N GLY A 10 -3.29 7.33 -6.34
CA GLY A 10 -3.30 7.66 -7.78
C GLY A 10 -2.63 6.62 -8.71
N THR A 11 -1.95 5.60 -8.20
CA THR A 11 -1.27 4.59 -9.04
C THR A 11 -2.20 3.55 -9.68
N GLY A 12 -3.48 3.48 -9.26
CA GLY A 12 -4.45 2.54 -9.86
C GLY A 12 -4.61 1.20 -9.12
N LYS A 13 -4.17 1.12 -7.85
CA LYS A 13 -4.28 -0.10 -7.04
C LYS A 13 -5.67 -0.75 -7.07
N THR A 14 -6.71 0.00 -6.77
CA THR A 14 -8.09 -0.51 -6.73
C THR A 14 -8.55 -1.04 -8.07
N THR A 15 -8.20 -0.37 -9.15
CA THR A 15 -8.53 -0.80 -10.52
C THR A 15 -7.85 -2.14 -10.82
N LEU A 16 -6.55 -2.23 -10.57
CA LEU A 16 -5.79 -3.45 -10.80
C LEU A 16 -6.29 -4.59 -9.89
N SER A 17 -6.53 -4.33 -8.62
CA SER A 17 -7.03 -5.34 -7.67
C SER A 17 -8.36 -5.94 -8.12
N ARG A 18 -9.30 -5.11 -8.60
CA ARG A 18 -10.58 -5.59 -9.17
C ARG A 18 -10.37 -6.45 -10.41
N ALA A 19 -9.51 -5.99 -11.31
CA ALA A 19 -9.22 -6.71 -12.54
C ALA A 19 -8.57 -8.08 -12.27
N LEU A 20 -7.60 -8.14 -11.36
CA LEU A 20 -6.96 -9.40 -10.94
C LEU A 20 -7.94 -10.33 -10.21
N ALA A 21 -8.81 -9.78 -9.35
CA ALA A 21 -9.85 -10.56 -8.70
C ALA A 21 -10.74 -11.27 -9.72
N ALA A 22 -11.22 -10.53 -10.72
CA ALA A 22 -12.04 -11.09 -11.81
C ALA A 22 -11.27 -12.13 -12.66
N ARG A 23 -10.01 -11.83 -13.02
CA ARG A 23 -9.19 -12.69 -13.90
C ARG A 23 -8.76 -14.00 -13.27
N PHE A 24 -8.45 -13.98 -11.98
CA PHE A 24 -7.95 -15.15 -11.25
C PHE A 24 -9.01 -15.81 -10.36
N GLY A 25 -10.26 -15.33 -10.37
CA GLY A 25 -11.31 -15.84 -9.49
C GLY A 25 -11.01 -15.63 -8.00
N LEU A 26 -10.35 -14.49 -7.65
CA LEU A 26 -9.98 -14.18 -6.28
C LEU A 26 -11.08 -13.40 -5.59
N GLN A 27 -11.19 -13.59 -4.29
CA GLN A 27 -11.95 -12.68 -3.45
C GLN A 27 -11.14 -11.38 -3.27
N MET A 28 -11.83 -10.25 -3.15
CA MET A 28 -11.18 -8.95 -2.97
C MET A 28 -11.36 -8.47 -1.54
N ALA A 29 -10.26 -8.13 -0.87
CA ALA A 29 -10.28 -7.34 0.33
C ALA A 29 -9.95 -5.90 -0.04
N LEU A 30 -10.99 -5.06 -0.04
CA LEU A 30 -10.84 -3.62 -0.20
C LEU A 30 -10.11 -3.02 1.01
N GLU A 31 -9.37 -1.95 0.78
CA GLU A 31 -9.01 -1.06 1.85
C GLU A 31 -10.31 -0.67 2.56
N SER A 32 -10.41 -0.95 3.86
CA SER A 32 -11.52 -0.43 4.67
C SER A 32 -11.35 1.08 4.71
N VAL A 33 -11.98 1.78 3.77
CA VAL A 33 -12.17 3.22 3.85
C VAL A 33 -13.24 3.40 4.90
N ASP A 34 -12.81 3.75 6.03
CA ASP A 34 -13.43 3.69 7.33
C ASP A 34 -14.60 4.64 7.47
N ALA A 35 -15.76 4.23 6.97
CA ALA A 35 -17.03 4.85 7.37
C ALA A 35 -17.25 4.78 8.89
N ASP A 36 -16.54 3.89 9.57
CA ASP A 36 -16.68 3.63 11.02
C ASP A 36 -15.42 3.97 11.83
N ASN A 37 -14.46 4.72 11.28
CA ASN A 37 -13.28 5.14 12.04
C ASN A 37 -13.59 6.39 12.86
N PRO A 38 -13.75 6.28 14.19
CA PRO A 38 -14.15 7.41 15.02
C PRO A 38 -13.06 8.50 15.15
N TRP A 39 -11.83 8.17 14.75
CA TRP A 39 -10.67 9.06 14.88
C TRP A 39 -10.37 9.84 13.60
N LEU A 40 -10.93 9.43 12.46
CA LEU A 40 -10.56 9.95 11.15
C LEU A 40 -10.90 11.43 11.01
N GLU A 41 -12.13 11.81 11.34
CA GLU A 41 -12.59 13.19 11.27
C GLU A 41 -11.83 14.08 12.26
N SER A 42 -11.69 13.62 13.51
CA SER A 42 -10.95 14.34 14.54
C SER A 42 -9.48 14.55 14.14
N PHE A 43 -8.83 13.55 13.57
CA PHE A 43 -7.44 13.64 13.12
C PHE A 43 -7.22 14.76 12.09
N TYR A 44 -8.16 15.00 11.20
CA TYR A 44 -8.06 16.08 10.19
C TYR A 44 -8.49 17.46 10.68
N GLY A 45 -8.79 17.64 11.97
CA GLY A 45 -9.22 18.91 12.55
C GLY A 45 -8.14 20.00 12.56
N GLY A 46 -6.87 19.64 12.52
CA GLY A 46 -5.73 20.57 12.50
C GLY A 46 -4.45 19.91 13.05
N PRO A 47 -3.33 20.66 13.13
CA PRO A 47 -2.05 20.11 13.59
C PRO A 47 -2.06 19.59 15.03
N ASP A 48 -2.81 20.19 15.92
CA ASP A 48 -2.91 19.75 17.32
C ASP A 48 -3.78 18.49 17.42
N GLU A 49 -4.87 18.41 16.67
CA GLU A 49 -5.73 17.26 16.54
C GLU A 49 -4.97 16.09 15.85
N MET A 50 -4.18 16.37 14.83
CA MET A 50 -3.31 15.37 14.23
C MET A 50 -2.36 14.76 15.27
N ARG A 51 -1.74 15.59 16.12
CA ARG A 51 -0.86 15.12 17.19
C ARG A 51 -1.62 14.33 18.26
N ALA A 52 -2.82 14.79 18.64
CA ALA A 52 -3.64 14.12 19.64
C ALA A 52 -4.17 12.75 19.19
N TYR A 53 -4.44 12.59 17.91
CA TYR A 53 -5.14 11.41 17.38
C TYR A 53 -4.30 10.52 16.45
N ALA A 54 -3.05 10.86 16.13
CA ALA A 54 -2.21 10.09 15.24
C ALA A 54 -2.08 8.62 15.65
N LEU A 55 -1.72 8.36 16.92
CA LEU A 55 -1.61 6.99 17.43
C LEU A 55 -2.96 6.27 17.42
N HIS A 56 -4.03 6.94 17.83
CA HIS A 56 -5.38 6.36 17.88
C HIS A 56 -5.83 5.91 16.49
N LEU A 57 -5.65 6.78 15.50
CA LEU A 57 -5.95 6.50 14.10
C LEU A 57 -5.16 5.30 13.58
N GLN A 58 -3.86 5.27 13.82
CA GLN A 58 -3.00 4.19 13.32
C GLN A 58 -3.25 2.86 14.05
N LEU A 59 -3.59 2.87 15.33
CA LEU A 59 -4.01 1.66 16.05
C LEU A 59 -5.35 1.14 15.55
N HIS A 60 -6.28 2.02 15.20
CA HIS A 60 -7.56 1.62 14.60
C HIS A 60 -7.33 0.92 13.25
N PHE A 61 -6.52 1.51 12.36
CA PHE A 61 -6.16 0.87 11.08
C PHE A 61 -5.48 -0.49 11.31
N LEU A 62 -4.56 -0.57 12.25
CA LEU A 62 -3.88 -1.81 12.57
C LEU A 62 -4.86 -2.89 13.04
N ALA A 63 -5.77 -2.54 13.96
CA ALA A 63 -6.77 -3.46 14.50
C ALA A 63 -7.76 -3.97 13.43
N THR A 64 -8.31 -3.07 12.61
CA THR A 64 -9.27 -3.41 11.56
C THR A 64 -8.63 -4.23 10.46
N ARG A 65 -7.39 -3.92 10.09
CA ARG A 65 -6.61 -4.71 9.13
C ARG A 65 -6.38 -6.14 9.61
N PHE A 66 -5.99 -6.31 10.86
CA PHE A 66 -5.81 -7.64 11.44
C PHE A 66 -7.11 -8.41 11.61
N ALA A 67 -8.20 -7.74 11.96
CA ALA A 67 -9.53 -8.36 11.96
C ALA A 67 -9.91 -8.88 10.56
N SER A 68 -9.66 -8.08 9.52
CA SER A 68 -9.87 -8.49 8.13
C SER A 68 -9.01 -9.70 7.74
N MET A 69 -7.73 -9.71 8.11
CA MET A 69 -6.83 -10.84 7.84
C MET A 69 -7.28 -12.13 8.51
N ARG A 70 -7.70 -12.06 9.77
CA ARG A 70 -8.26 -13.23 10.49
C ARG A 70 -9.53 -13.74 9.80
N ARG A 71 -10.42 -12.84 9.36
CA ARG A 71 -11.64 -13.19 8.62
C ARG A 71 -11.29 -13.89 7.31
N MET A 72 -10.39 -13.33 6.49
CA MET A 72 -9.94 -13.93 5.23
C MET A 72 -9.38 -15.34 5.46
N ARG A 73 -8.59 -15.52 6.52
CA ARG A 73 -8.06 -16.83 6.87
C ARG A 73 -9.16 -17.84 7.27
N GLY A 74 -10.14 -17.40 8.06
CA GLY A 74 -11.28 -18.22 8.47
C GLY A 74 -12.16 -18.65 7.30
N LEU A 75 -12.34 -17.78 6.32
CA LEU A 75 -13.09 -18.06 5.10
C LEU A 75 -12.29 -18.92 4.10
N GLY A 76 -10.98 -18.95 4.22
CA GLY A 76 -10.10 -19.65 3.27
C GLY A 76 -10.10 -19.02 1.87
N GLY A 77 -9.71 -19.82 0.88
CA GLY A 77 -9.70 -19.39 -0.52
C GLY A 77 -8.48 -18.54 -0.91
N SER A 78 -8.64 -17.78 -2.00
CA SER A 78 -7.60 -16.91 -2.56
C SER A 78 -8.09 -15.48 -2.62
N TRP A 79 -7.20 -14.54 -2.26
CA TRP A 79 -7.54 -13.13 -2.05
C TRP A 79 -6.57 -12.21 -2.72
N VAL A 80 -7.05 -11.06 -3.16
CA VAL A 80 -6.25 -9.88 -3.53
C VAL A 80 -6.54 -8.75 -2.54
N LEU A 81 -5.46 -8.12 -2.03
CA LEU A 81 -5.54 -6.98 -1.13
C LEU A 81 -5.32 -5.69 -1.91
N ASP A 82 -6.26 -4.76 -1.81
CA ASP A 82 -6.05 -3.37 -2.20
C ASP A 82 -5.41 -2.65 -1.01
N ARG A 83 -4.10 -2.46 -1.07
CA ARG A 83 -3.21 -2.02 0.01
C ARG A 83 -2.92 -3.11 1.05
N THR A 84 -1.73 -3.08 1.59
CA THR A 84 -1.25 -4.06 2.56
C THR A 84 -1.06 -3.43 3.94
N TRP A 85 -1.02 -4.25 4.99
CA TRP A 85 -0.69 -3.82 6.34
C TRP A 85 0.75 -3.31 6.50
N TYR A 86 1.64 -3.65 5.55
CA TYR A 86 3.00 -3.11 5.54
C TYR A 86 3.00 -1.61 5.26
N GLU A 87 2.14 -1.14 4.35
CA GLU A 87 1.99 0.28 4.03
C GLU A 87 1.43 1.06 5.22
N ASP A 88 0.47 0.47 5.97
CA ASP A 88 -0.09 1.11 7.16
C ASP A 88 1.01 1.44 8.19
N ALA A 89 1.95 0.51 8.42
CA ALA A 89 3.02 0.69 9.39
C ALA A 89 4.23 1.46 8.84
N GLU A 90 4.72 1.05 7.66
CA GLU A 90 6.01 1.52 7.14
C GLU A 90 5.91 2.82 6.33
N ILE A 91 4.70 3.21 5.93
CA ILE A 91 4.46 4.47 5.21
C ILE A 91 3.67 5.43 6.12
N PHE A 92 2.44 5.06 6.51
CA PHE A 92 1.56 6.01 7.17
C PHE A 92 1.93 6.25 8.63
N ALA A 93 2.01 5.23 9.46
CA ALA A 93 2.37 5.41 10.87
C ALA A 93 3.79 5.97 11.02
N ARG A 94 4.74 5.45 10.24
CA ARG A 94 6.11 5.96 10.23
C ARG A 94 6.17 7.41 9.75
N GLY A 95 5.43 7.77 8.71
CA GLY A 95 5.36 9.14 8.21
C GLY A 95 4.84 10.12 9.25
N LEU A 96 3.82 9.75 10.02
CA LEU A 96 3.31 10.57 11.13
C LEU A 96 4.34 10.73 12.26
N PHE A 97 5.11 9.69 12.57
CA PHE A 97 6.22 9.80 13.51
C PHE A 97 7.33 10.73 12.98
N GLU A 98 7.77 10.55 11.74
CA GLU A 98 8.82 11.38 11.13
C GLU A 98 8.42 12.86 11.02
N GLN A 99 7.11 13.15 10.90
CA GLN A 99 6.55 14.51 10.91
C GLN A 99 6.31 15.07 12.32
N GLY A 100 6.57 14.31 13.38
CA GLY A 100 6.42 14.74 14.76
C GLY A 100 4.99 14.72 15.30
N TYR A 101 4.06 14.04 14.62
CA TYR A 101 2.70 13.82 15.11
C TYR A 101 2.57 12.65 16.08
N MET A 102 3.60 11.84 16.22
CA MET A 102 3.71 10.78 17.23
C MET A 102 4.99 11.01 18.03
N THR A 103 4.92 10.80 19.34
CA THR A 103 6.10 10.81 20.22
C THR A 103 6.94 9.54 20.02
N SER A 104 8.18 9.53 20.49
CA SER A 104 9.06 8.35 20.43
C SER A 104 8.49 7.16 21.19
N ASP A 105 7.79 7.40 22.29
CA ASP A 105 7.16 6.34 23.10
C ASP A 105 5.95 5.74 22.38
N GLU A 106 5.10 6.58 21.77
CA GLU A 106 3.97 6.15 20.96
C GLU A 106 4.42 5.35 19.74
N TRP A 107 5.45 5.81 19.04
CA TRP A 107 6.03 5.08 17.93
C TRP A 107 6.62 3.74 18.36
N THR A 108 7.30 3.70 19.49
CA THR A 108 7.84 2.46 20.07
C THR A 108 6.73 1.48 20.43
N LEU A 109 5.65 1.96 21.04
CA LEU A 109 4.47 1.14 21.35
C LEU A 109 3.81 0.60 20.08
N TYR A 110 3.57 1.46 19.08
CA TYR A 110 3.00 1.06 17.80
C TYR A 110 3.84 -0.03 17.12
N ARG A 111 5.15 0.18 17.02
CA ARG A 111 6.07 -0.80 16.42
C ARG A 111 6.09 -2.14 17.13
N ARG A 112 6.01 -2.12 18.46
CA ARG A 112 5.95 -3.35 19.26
C ARG A 112 4.66 -4.13 18.95
N LEU A 113 3.51 -3.45 18.98
CA LEU A 113 2.24 -4.08 18.63
C LEU A 113 2.23 -4.62 17.20
N TYR A 114 2.71 -3.84 16.24
CA TYR A 114 2.84 -4.28 14.85
C TYR A 114 3.74 -5.52 14.73
N GLY A 115 4.88 -5.53 15.41
CA GLY A 115 5.79 -6.67 15.43
C GLY A 115 5.13 -7.95 15.97
N GLU A 116 4.43 -7.87 17.11
CA GLU A 116 3.70 -9.00 17.68
C GLU A 116 2.59 -9.51 16.73
N LEU A 117 1.89 -8.59 16.09
CA LEU A 117 0.85 -8.96 15.12
C LEU A 117 1.44 -9.66 13.89
N LEU A 118 2.62 -9.28 13.42
CA LEU A 118 3.30 -9.97 12.30
C LEU A 118 3.68 -11.42 12.64
N HIS A 119 3.91 -11.74 13.91
CA HIS A 119 4.13 -13.13 14.36
C HIS A 119 2.83 -13.94 14.42
N SER A 120 1.67 -13.29 14.32
CA SER A 120 0.39 -14.00 14.27
C SER A 120 0.28 -14.88 13.04
N PRO A 121 -0.22 -16.12 13.16
CA PRO A 121 -0.52 -16.95 12.00
C PRO A 121 -1.48 -16.29 10.98
N ALA A 122 -2.26 -15.29 11.39
CA ALA A 122 -3.12 -14.54 10.48
C ALA A 122 -2.34 -13.63 9.53
N ALA A 123 -1.16 -13.16 9.95
CA ALA A 123 -0.30 -12.21 9.21
C ALA A 123 0.67 -12.90 8.23
N ARG A 124 0.25 -14.00 7.61
CA ARG A 124 1.11 -14.62 6.58
C ARG A 124 1.36 -13.65 5.44
N PRO A 125 2.63 -13.49 5.03
CA PRO A 125 2.97 -12.65 3.89
C PRO A 125 2.16 -13.03 2.64
N PRO A 126 1.83 -12.09 1.77
CA PRO A 126 1.34 -12.39 0.45
C PRO A 126 2.33 -13.30 -0.30
N ARG A 127 1.81 -14.12 -1.19
CA ARG A 127 2.68 -14.91 -2.10
C ARG A 127 3.39 -14.01 -3.11
N LEU A 128 2.78 -12.88 -3.41
CA LEU A 128 3.32 -11.86 -4.31
C LEU A 128 2.82 -10.48 -3.88
N LEU A 129 3.70 -9.49 -3.87
CA LEU A 129 3.37 -8.08 -3.80
C LEU A 129 3.52 -7.46 -5.19
N ILE A 130 2.44 -6.90 -5.73
CA ILE A 130 2.48 -6.10 -6.94
C ILE A 130 2.65 -4.65 -6.52
N TYR A 131 3.76 -4.05 -6.89
CA TYR A 131 4.07 -2.66 -6.55
C TYR A 131 3.90 -1.76 -7.76
N LEU A 132 2.90 -0.87 -7.69
CA LEU A 132 2.63 0.14 -8.71
C LEU A 132 3.46 1.39 -8.41
N TYR A 133 4.37 1.73 -9.29
CA TYR A 133 5.25 2.90 -9.16
C TYR A 133 5.27 3.75 -10.42
N GLY A 134 5.80 4.95 -10.32
CA GLY A 134 6.00 5.84 -11.45
C GLY A 134 6.46 7.22 -11.00
N PRO A 135 6.81 8.11 -11.93
CA PRO A 135 7.20 9.48 -11.62
C PRO A 135 6.08 10.23 -10.92
N LEU A 136 6.47 11.08 -9.96
CA LEU A 136 5.51 11.84 -9.15
C LEU A 136 4.58 12.72 -10.01
N ASP A 137 5.09 13.33 -11.07
CA ASP A 137 4.31 14.20 -11.96
C ASP A 137 3.19 13.42 -12.69
N VAL A 138 3.47 12.16 -13.10
CA VAL A 138 2.47 11.27 -13.70
C VAL A 138 1.39 10.89 -12.69
N ILE A 139 1.83 10.53 -11.48
CA ILE A 139 0.91 10.15 -10.39
C ILE A 139 0.06 11.36 -9.98
N ALA A 140 0.66 12.55 -9.83
CA ALA A 140 -0.03 13.78 -9.48
C ALA A 140 -1.10 14.15 -10.52
N LYS A 141 -0.82 14.00 -11.82
CA LYS A 141 -1.83 14.19 -12.88
C LYS A 141 -3.02 13.24 -12.72
N ARG A 142 -2.75 11.96 -12.40
CA ARG A 142 -3.83 10.97 -12.17
C ARG A 142 -4.67 11.31 -10.94
N ILE A 143 -4.05 11.78 -9.85
CA ILE A 143 -4.76 12.27 -8.66
C ILE A 143 -5.65 13.45 -9.02
N ALA A 144 -5.12 14.45 -9.71
CA ALA A 144 -5.88 15.63 -10.14
C ALA A 144 -7.04 15.27 -11.06
N THR A 145 -6.84 14.38 -12.04
CA THR A 145 -7.89 13.92 -12.97
C THR A 145 -9.00 13.17 -12.23
N ARG A 146 -8.67 12.36 -11.21
CA ARG A 146 -9.65 11.67 -10.38
C ARG A 146 -10.50 12.63 -9.56
N GLY A 147 -9.93 13.76 -9.12
CA GLY A 147 -10.63 14.89 -8.55
C GLY A 147 -11.37 14.63 -7.24
N ARG A 148 -10.91 13.74 -6.37
CA ARG A 148 -11.54 13.50 -5.07
C ARG A 148 -11.46 14.75 -4.20
N PRO A 149 -12.58 15.17 -3.54
CA PRO A 149 -12.59 16.39 -2.72
C PRO A 149 -11.48 16.41 -1.66
N SER A 150 -11.25 15.31 -0.96
CA SER A 150 -10.23 15.17 0.08
C SER A 150 -8.77 15.29 -0.42
N GLU A 151 -8.56 15.27 -1.74
CA GLU A 151 -7.23 15.34 -2.35
C GLU A 151 -6.91 16.72 -2.93
N LYS A 152 -7.91 17.56 -3.13
CA LYS A 152 -7.76 18.87 -3.81
C LYS A 152 -6.95 19.88 -3.01
N GLU A 153 -7.01 19.82 -1.69
CA GLU A 153 -6.35 20.76 -0.78
C GLU A 153 -5.01 20.24 -0.24
N VAL A 154 -4.60 19.06 -0.67
CA VAL A 154 -3.36 18.44 -0.20
C VAL A 154 -2.15 19.12 -0.84
N ALA A 155 -1.24 19.61 -0.01
CA ALA A 155 -0.02 20.28 -0.47
C ALA A 155 0.88 19.37 -1.32
N ALA A 156 1.55 19.95 -2.31
CA ALA A 156 2.47 19.20 -3.18
C ALA A 156 3.62 18.53 -2.42
N GLU A 157 4.07 19.15 -1.32
CA GLU A 157 5.08 18.62 -0.41
C GLU A 157 4.67 17.31 0.23
N TYR A 158 3.40 17.16 0.57
CA TYR A 158 2.88 15.90 1.10
C TYR A 158 3.01 14.76 0.07
N TRP A 159 2.63 15.03 -1.18
CA TRP A 159 2.74 14.04 -2.25
C TRP A 159 4.19 13.65 -2.54
N ARG A 160 5.11 14.62 -2.46
CA ARG A 160 6.54 14.37 -2.61
C ARG A 160 7.06 13.51 -1.47
N SER A 161 6.78 13.88 -0.24
CA SER A 161 7.19 13.11 0.95
C SER A 161 6.63 11.68 0.91
N LEU A 162 5.35 11.53 0.55
CA LEU A 162 4.73 10.22 0.44
C LEU A 162 5.38 9.36 -0.65
N HIS A 163 5.70 9.96 -1.80
CA HIS A 163 6.39 9.27 -2.89
C HIS A 163 7.78 8.78 -2.45
N GLU A 164 8.55 9.63 -1.80
CA GLU A 164 9.87 9.28 -1.25
C GLU A 164 9.80 8.17 -0.19
N GLN A 165 8.76 8.17 0.64
CA GLN A 165 8.52 7.11 1.63
C GLN A 165 8.26 5.76 0.94
N TYR A 166 7.44 5.73 -0.11
CA TYR A 166 7.20 4.52 -0.89
C TYR A 166 8.48 3.99 -1.54
N GLU A 167 9.30 4.86 -2.14
CA GLU A 167 10.58 4.49 -2.75
C GLU A 167 11.55 3.90 -1.72
N ARG A 168 11.67 4.54 -0.55
CA ARG A 168 12.50 4.03 0.55
C ARG A 168 12.01 2.69 1.07
N TRP A 169 10.70 2.56 1.26
CA TRP A 169 10.08 1.35 1.79
C TRP A 169 10.31 0.15 0.87
N ILE A 170 9.98 0.28 -0.40
CA ILE A 170 10.06 -0.84 -1.33
C ILE A 170 11.50 -1.31 -1.58
N ALA A 171 12.47 -0.39 -1.54
CA ALA A 171 13.89 -0.73 -1.67
C ALA A 171 14.36 -1.69 -0.56
N HIS A 172 13.72 -1.67 0.61
CA HIS A 172 14.06 -2.49 1.77
C HIS A 172 13.04 -3.62 2.03
N PHE A 173 11.98 -3.71 1.25
CA PHE A 173 10.94 -4.72 1.44
C PHE A 173 11.47 -6.13 1.13
N ARG A 174 11.27 -7.08 2.07
CA ARG A 174 11.80 -8.45 1.98
C ARG A 174 10.83 -9.53 2.46
N HIS A 175 9.56 -9.17 2.71
CA HIS A 175 8.60 -10.11 3.28
C HIS A 175 8.04 -11.12 2.28
N CYS A 176 8.03 -10.80 0.99
CA CYS A 176 7.64 -11.68 -0.10
C CYS A 176 8.21 -11.16 -1.43
N PRO A 177 8.15 -11.96 -2.53
CA PRO A 177 8.52 -11.49 -3.87
C PRO A 177 7.72 -10.26 -4.28
N VAL A 178 8.37 -9.36 -5.03
CA VAL A 178 7.77 -8.11 -5.53
C VAL A 178 7.76 -8.11 -7.05
N LEU A 179 6.60 -7.88 -7.66
CA LEU A 179 6.45 -7.56 -9.07
C LEU A 179 6.23 -6.05 -9.22
N ALA A 180 7.25 -5.36 -9.70
CA ALA A 180 7.17 -3.92 -9.95
C ALA A 180 6.53 -3.62 -11.31
N ILE A 181 5.56 -2.70 -11.33
CA ILE A 181 4.82 -2.26 -12.51
C ILE A 181 4.94 -0.76 -12.62
N ASP A 182 5.56 -0.28 -13.69
CA ASP A 182 5.60 1.15 -14.00
C ASP A 182 4.25 1.61 -14.55
N VAL A 183 3.61 2.55 -13.86
CA VAL A 183 2.28 3.03 -14.26
C VAL A 183 2.30 3.87 -15.55
N ARG A 184 3.49 4.25 -16.07
CA ARG A 184 3.59 4.92 -17.37
C ARG A 184 3.25 3.98 -18.52
N ASP A 185 3.58 2.71 -18.36
CA ASP A 185 3.47 1.70 -19.41
C ASP A 185 2.04 1.16 -19.55
N TYR A 186 1.17 1.47 -18.56
CA TYR A 186 -0.16 0.87 -18.46
C TYR A 186 -1.25 1.88 -18.15
N ASP A 187 -2.25 1.99 -19.02
CA ASP A 187 -3.52 2.63 -18.72
C ASP A 187 -4.56 1.59 -18.27
N LEU A 188 -4.64 1.37 -16.97
CA LEU A 188 -5.52 0.36 -16.36
C LEU A 188 -7.03 0.68 -16.52
N VAL A 189 -7.38 1.87 -17.00
CA VAL A 189 -8.77 2.33 -17.15
C VAL A 189 -9.20 2.23 -18.61
N ALA A 190 -8.36 2.69 -19.53
CA ALA A 190 -8.69 2.76 -20.95
C ALA A 190 -8.31 1.50 -21.73
N ASP A 191 -7.33 0.72 -21.23
CA ASP A 191 -6.75 -0.39 -21.99
C ASP A 191 -6.90 -1.74 -21.27
N GLY A 192 -7.82 -2.56 -21.77
CA GLY A 192 -8.00 -3.93 -21.27
C GLY A 192 -6.76 -4.83 -21.51
N SER A 193 -5.94 -4.56 -22.53
CA SER A 193 -4.74 -5.33 -22.83
C SER A 193 -3.65 -5.14 -21.76
N ALA A 194 -3.60 -3.95 -21.13
CA ALA A 194 -2.71 -3.67 -20.01
C ALA A 194 -2.93 -4.63 -18.84
N VAL A 195 -4.20 -4.91 -18.54
CA VAL A 195 -4.58 -5.88 -17.48
C VAL A 195 -4.20 -7.30 -17.89
N ASP A 196 -4.33 -7.66 -19.18
CA ASP A 196 -3.95 -8.98 -19.67
C ASP A 196 -2.45 -9.22 -19.53
N GLU A 197 -1.64 -8.25 -19.92
CA GLU A 197 -0.18 -8.32 -19.80
C GLU A 197 0.27 -8.43 -18.34
N ILE A 198 -0.25 -7.56 -17.47
CA ILE A 198 0.06 -7.63 -16.04
C ILE A 198 -0.36 -8.99 -15.47
N SER A 199 -1.53 -9.50 -15.86
CA SER A 199 -2.01 -10.81 -15.40
C SER A 199 -1.09 -11.95 -15.86
N ALA A 200 -0.56 -11.89 -17.07
CA ALA A 200 0.42 -12.86 -17.54
C ALA A 200 1.71 -12.83 -16.72
N ARG A 201 2.26 -11.64 -16.44
CA ARG A 201 3.44 -11.46 -15.57
C ARG A 201 3.19 -11.96 -14.15
N VAL A 202 2.01 -11.70 -13.59
CA VAL A 202 1.61 -12.21 -12.26
C VAL A 202 1.58 -13.74 -12.26
N ARG A 203 1.04 -14.36 -13.31
CA ARG A 203 1.01 -15.82 -13.42
C ARG A 203 2.40 -16.42 -13.48
N GLN A 204 3.27 -15.92 -14.35
CA GLN A 204 4.66 -16.36 -14.47
C GLN A 204 5.40 -16.26 -13.13
N GLN A 205 5.18 -15.15 -12.39
CA GLN A 205 5.80 -14.96 -11.08
C GLN A 205 5.27 -15.95 -10.03
N LEU A 206 3.98 -16.25 -10.06
CA LEU A 206 3.38 -17.21 -9.13
C LEU A 206 3.78 -18.66 -9.44
N GLU A 207 4.07 -18.98 -10.69
CA GLU A 207 4.56 -20.28 -11.15
C GLU A 207 6.07 -20.44 -10.94
N GLY A 208 6.78 -19.37 -10.58
CA GLY A 208 8.22 -19.40 -10.30
C GLY A 208 9.10 -19.34 -11.57
N GLU A 209 8.54 -18.93 -12.71
CA GLU A 209 9.25 -18.85 -13.99
C GLU A 209 10.15 -17.60 -14.12
N LEU A 210 9.90 -16.56 -13.32
CA LEU A 210 10.72 -15.34 -13.33
C LEU A 210 11.73 -15.33 -12.17
N PRO A 211 13.03 -15.07 -12.44
CA PRO A 211 14.02 -14.89 -11.39
C PRO A 211 13.72 -13.65 -10.55
N GLN A 212 13.95 -13.73 -9.24
CA GLN A 212 13.73 -12.60 -8.32
C GLN A 212 14.51 -11.33 -8.68
N THR A 213 15.60 -11.47 -9.43
CA THR A 213 16.47 -10.36 -9.86
C THR A 213 15.86 -9.47 -10.94
N GLU A 214 14.85 -9.92 -11.68
CA GLU A 214 14.13 -9.09 -12.65
C GLU A 214 13.04 -8.23 -12.01
N LEU A 215 12.79 -8.42 -10.72
CA LEU A 215 11.69 -7.79 -10.00
C LEU A 215 11.94 -6.33 -9.64
N TRP A 216 13.22 -5.89 -9.59
CA TRP A 216 13.56 -4.54 -9.19
C TRP A 216 14.85 -4.02 -9.88
N PRO A 217 14.82 -3.62 -11.16
CA PRO A 217 16.03 -3.17 -11.85
C PRO A 217 16.35 -1.69 -11.74
N ALA A 218 15.41 -0.81 -11.37
CA ALA A 218 15.55 0.60 -11.73
C ALA A 218 15.81 1.57 -10.58
N VAL A 219 15.39 1.28 -9.36
CA VAL A 219 15.52 2.25 -8.25
C VAL A 219 16.86 2.18 -7.55
N SER A 220 17.50 1.01 -7.54
CA SER A 220 18.81 0.82 -6.89
C SER A 220 19.96 1.59 -7.54
N ARG A 221 19.80 2.14 -8.75
CA ARG A 221 20.87 2.83 -9.47
C ARG A 221 20.81 4.35 -9.44
N ARG A 222 19.77 4.96 -8.85
CA ARG A 222 19.64 6.43 -8.80
C ARG A 222 19.76 7.03 -7.41
N VAL A 223 19.91 6.25 -6.37
CA VAL A 223 20.28 6.73 -5.03
C VAL A 223 21.73 6.38 -4.78
N ALA A 224 22.62 6.80 -5.66
CA ALA A 224 24.01 7.07 -5.32
C ALA A 224 24.01 8.45 -4.69
N PHE A 225 24.24 8.50 -3.42
CA PHE A 225 24.41 9.72 -2.63
C PHE A 225 25.35 10.69 -3.33
N ALA A 226 24.86 11.89 -3.63
CA ALA A 226 25.66 13.11 -3.74
C ALA A 226 25.44 13.92 -2.47
#